data_6c2409bc7e276603dc44eed42f242c40
#
_entry.id   6c2409bc7e276603dc44eed42f242c40
#
_cell.length_a   1.000
_cell.length_b   1.000
_cell.length_c   1.000
_cell.angle_alpha   90.00
_cell.angle_beta   90.00
_cell.angle_gamma   90.00
#
_symmetry.space_group_name_H-M   'P 1'
#
loop_
_entity.id
_entity.type
_entity.pdbx_description
1 polymer ?
#
loop_
_entity_poly.entity_id
_entity_poly.type
_entity_poly.pdbx_seq_one_letter_code
_entity_poly.pdbx_strand_id
1 'polypeptide(L)'
;MQRLRRIRQLGLSYVTYPGAEHSRFVHSLGVTHLVKRIIAQLRFSRDKQEQEWLKSIMDNYQLVLCAALLHDIGHGPFSHAIEKTTNIKHEDWTTLIINNESTEVHEILESLRPGFANEVAEVVRRVHPCRAVVKLLS
;
A
#
# COMPACT_ATOMS: atom_id res chain seq x y z
N MET A 1 8.67 4.92 -6.23
CA MET A 1 7.40 4.75 -7.00
C MET A 1 7.62 4.54 -8.52
N GLN A 2 8.41 5.36 -9.24
CA GLN A 2 8.50 5.29 -10.71
C GLN A 2 8.97 3.93 -11.27
N ARG A 3 9.78 3.16 -10.53
CA ARG A 3 10.19 1.81 -10.93
C ARG A 3 9.01 0.85 -11.16
N LEU A 4 7.89 1.02 -10.44
CA LEU A 4 6.69 0.18 -10.58
C LEU A 4 6.01 0.31 -11.96
N ARG A 5 6.29 1.37 -12.72
CA ARG A 5 5.82 1.50 -14.11
C ARG A 5 6.36 0.40 -15.03
N ARG A 6 7.51 -0.17 -14.68
CA ARG A 6 8.19 -1.20 -15.48
C ARG A 6 7.95 -2.61 -14.94
N ILE A 7 7.15 -2.76 -13.89
CA ILE A 7 6.83 -4.06 -13.28
C ILE A 7 5.35 -4.35 -13.57
N ARG A 8 5.10 -5.45 -14.28
CA ARG A 8 3.74 -5.91 -14.57
C ARG A 8 3.09 -6.49 -13.33
N GLN A 9 1.80 -6.19 -13.10
CA GLN A 9 1.05 -6.66 -11.93
C GLN A 9 1.02 -8.19 -11.85
N LEU A 10 0.75 -8.86 -12.95
CA LEU A 10 0.58 -10.31 -13.03
C LEU A 10 1.81 -11.05 -13.60
N GLY A 11 3.00 -10.42 -13.56
CA GLY A 11 4.24 -11.07 -14.01
C GLY A 11 4.14 -11.55 -15.46
N LEU A 12 4.27 -12.86 -15.70
CA LEU A 12 4.20 -13.46 -17.04
C LEU A 12 2.77 -13.84 -17.46
N SER A 13 1.77 -13.72 -16.58
CA SER A 13 0.40 -14.13 -16.90
C SER A 13 -0.25 -13.34 -18.05
N TYR A 14 0.33 -12.18 -18.42
CA TYR A 14 -0.13 -11.41 -19.58
C TYR A 14 -0.03 -12.19 -20.90
N VAL A 15 0.86 -13.18 -20.98
CA VAL A 15 1.01 -14.04 -22.16
C VAL A 15 -0.26 -14.87 -22.38
N THR A 16 -0.90 -15.29 -21.30
CA THR A 16 -2.14 -16.09 -21.33
C THR A 16 -3.40 -15.23 -21.28
N TYR A 17 -3.32 -14.08 -20.59
CA TYR A 17 -4.44 -13.18 -20.39
C TYR A 17 -4.16 -11.80 -21.00
N PRO A 18 -4.62 -11.53 -22.24
CA PRO A 18 -4.29 -10.30 -22.98
C PRO A 18 -4.66 -8.99 -22.26
N GLY A 19 -5.65 -9.02 -21.34
CA GLY A 19 -6.05 -7.86 -20.55
C GLY A 19 -5.16 -7.57 -19.33
N ALA A 20 -4.16 -8.42 -19.03
CA ALA A 20 -3.35 -8.37 -17.81
C ALA A 20 -2.03 -7.59 -17.99
N GLU A 21 -2.03 -6.52 -18.80
CA GLU A 21 -0.82 -5.75 -19.13
C GLU A 21 -0.54 -4.58 -18.17
N HIS A 22 -1.44 -4.28 -17.26
CA HIS A 22 -1.28 -3.14 -16.35
C HIS A 22 -0.07 -3.31 -15.42
N SER A 23 0.57 -2.19 -15.14
CA SER A 23 1.72 -2.14 -14.24
C SER A 23 1.30 -2.04 -12.78
N ARG A 24 2.20 -2.41 -11.86
CA ARG A 24 2.01 -2.20 -10.43
C ARG A 24 1.85 -0.72 -10.06
N PHE A 25 2.39 0.18 -10.86
CA PHE A 25 2.16 1.61 -10.68
C PHE A 25 0.69 1.98 -10.84
N VAL A 26 0.04 1.50 -11.91
CA VAL A 26 -1.40 1.74 -12.15
C VAL A 26 -2.24 1.07 -11.08
N HIS A 27 -1.86 -0.15 -10.64
CA HIS A 27 -2.50 -0.84 -9.53
C HIS A 27 -2.44 -0.02 -8.23
N SER A 28 -1.26 0.46 -7.82
CA SER A 28 -1.10 1.28 -6.61
C SER A 28 -1.94 2.56 -6.64
N LEU A 29 -2.01 3.23 -7.78
CA LEU A 29 -2.90 4.39 -7.96
C LEU A 29 -4.39 3.99 -7.87
N GLY A 30 -4.75 2.86 -8.47
CA GLY A 30 -6.11 2.30 -8.43
C GLY A 30 -6.54 1.97 -7.00
N VAL A 31 -5.69 1.28 -6.22
CA VAL A 31 -5.93 0.96 -4.81
C VAL A 31 -6.13 2.24 -4.01
N THR A 32 -5.25 3.23 -4.16
CA THR A 32 -5.39 4.53 -3.47
C THR A 32 -6.70 5.24 -3.84
N HIS A 33 -7.09 5.19 -5.11
CA HIS A 33 -8.37 5.76 -5.58
C HIS A 33 -9.58 5.04 -4.96
N LEU A 34 -9.56 3.70 -4.93
CA LEU A 34 -10.62 2.90 -4.32
C LEU A 34 -10.75 3.18 -2.81
N VAL A 35 -9.62 3.29 -2.10
CA VAL A 35 -9.61 3.67 -0.68
C VAL A 35 -10.31 5.02 -0.47
N LYS A 36 -10.01 6.03 -1.28
CA LYS A 36 -10.71 7.33 -1.24
C LYS A 36 -12.21 7.19 -1.46
N ARG A 37 -12.62 6.36 -2.41
CA ARG A 37 -14.04 6.11 -2.70
C ARG A 37 -14.75 5.40 -1.55
N ILE A 38 -14.12 4.39 -0.94
CA ILE A 38 -14.66 3.69 0.22
C ILE A 38 -14.87 4.66 1.38
N ILE A 39 -13.87 5.49 1.68
CA ILE A 39 -13.97 6.52 2.73
C ILE A 39 -15.10 7.49 2.44
N ALA A 40 -15.27 7.91 1.17
CA ALA A 40 -16.37 8.79 0.77
C ALA A 40 -17.75 8.13 0.97
N GLN A 41 -17.87 6.83 0.69
CA GLN A 41 -19.12 6.08 0.91
C GLN A 41 -19.43 5.89 2.39
N LEU A 42 -18.45 5.61 3.22
CA LEU A 42 -18.62 5.47 4.68
C LEU A 42 -19.20 6.73 5.33
N ARG A 43 -19.00 7.92 4.75
CA ARG A 43 -19.60 9.17 5.23
C ARG A 43 -21.13 9.18 5.17
N PHE A 44 -21.73 8.37 4.31
CA PHE A 44 -23.18 8.27 4.16
C PHE A 44 -23.79 7.10 4.95
N SER A 45 -22.95 6.27 5.57
CA SER A 45 -23.44 5.18 6.40
C SER A 45 -24.14 5.69 7.66
N ARG A 46 -25.22 5.01 8.05
CA ARG A 46 -25.94 5.22 9.31
C ARG A 46 -25.57 4.20 10.38
N ASP A 47 -24.73 3.23 10.04
CA ASP A 47 -24.23 2.23 10.99
C ASP A 47 -23.22 2.85 11.95
N LYS A 48 -23.45 2.65 13.26
CA LYS A 48 -22.61 3.24 14.30
C LYS A 48 -21.16 2.75 14.24
N GLN A 49 -20.95 1.45 13.96
CA GLN A 49 -19.62 0.86 13.90
C GLN A 49 -18.86 1.39 12.69
N GLU A 50 -19.53 1.57 11.54
CA GLU A 50 -18.92 2.17 10.35
C GLU A 50 -18.56 3.65 10.58
N GLN A 51 -19.37 4.39 11.35
CA GLN A 51 -19.05 5.76 11.72
C GLN A 51 -17.84 5.85 12.67
N GLU A 52 -17.70 4.94 13.62
CA GLU A 52 -16.49 4.84 14.47
C GLU A 52 -15.24 4.51 13.65
N TRP A 53 -15.36 3.59 12.70
CA TRP A 53 -14.28 3.29 11.76
C TRP A 53 -13.92 4.49 10.90
N LEU A 54 -14.91 5.19 10.36
CA LEU A 54 -14.68 6.40 9.58
C LEU A 54 -13.91 7.43 10.38
N LYS A 55 -14.27 7.67 11.63
CA LYS A 55 -13.54 8.58 12.52
C LYS A 55 -12.08 8.17 12.65
N SER A 56 -11.82 6.90 12.99
CA SER A 56 -10.45 6.36 13.12
C SER A 56 -9.64 6.46 11.82
N ILE A 57 -10.28 6.24 10.67
CA ILE A 57 -9.67 6.37 9.35
C ILE A 57 -9.37 7.84 9.03
N MET A 58 -10.27 8.76 9.37
CA MET A 58 -10.07 10.19 9.12
C MET A 58 -8.96 10.78 9.97
N ASP A 59 -8.82 10.34 11.23
CA ASP A 59 -7.72 10.71 12.11
C ASP A 59 -6.36 10.23 11.57
N ASN A 60 -6.36 9.17 10.74
CA ASN A 60 -5.19 8.57 10.10
C ASN A 60 -5.20 8.70 8.57
N TYR A 61 -5.88 9.70 8.01
CA TYR A 61 -6.16 9.78 6.58
C TYR A 61 -4.90 9.75 5.70
N GLN A 62 -3.89 10.53 6.04
CA GLN A 62 -2.62 10.54 5.30
C GLN A 62 -1.92 9.17 5.38
N LEU A 63 -1.92 8.55 6.56
CA LEU A 63 -1.33 7.23 6.77
C LEU A 63 -1.97 6.17 5.87
N VAL A 64 -3.30 6.14 5.83
CA VAL A 64 -4.07 5.23 4.97
C VAL A 64 -3.72 5.41 3.50
N LEU A 65 -3.66 6.66 3.01
CA LEU A 65 -3.36 6.93 1.61
C LEU A 65 -1.90 6.60 1.25
N CYS A 66 -0.94 6.92 2.13
CA CYS A 66 0.46 6.57 1.91
C CYS A 66 0.67 5.06 1.91
N ALA A 67 0.06 4.35 2.85
CA ALA A 67 0.13 2.89 2.88
C ALA A 67 -0.53 2.25 1.65
N ALA A 68 -1.70 2.74 1.22
CA ALA A 68 -2.36 2.29 -0.01
C ALA A 68 -1.51 2.52 -1.26
N LEU A 69 -0.79 3.64 -1.32
CA LEU A 69 0.08 3.97 -2.45
C LEU A 69 1.35 3.14 -2.48
N LEU A 70 1.91 2.84 -1.30
CA LEU A 70 3.24 2.24 -1.16
C LEU A 70 3.23 0.74 -0.88
N HIS A 71 2.05 0.09 -0.68
CA HIS A 71 1.97 -1.31 -0.26
C HIS A 71 2.76 -2.26 -1.17
N ASP A 72 2.82 -1.99 -2.45
CA ASP A 72 3.46 -2.82 -3.48
C ASP A 72 4.87 -2.36 -3.87
N ILE A 73 5.44 -1.34 -3.19
CA ILE A 73 6.72 -0.77 -3.63
C ILE A 73 7.89 -1.77 -3.53
N GLY A 74 7.79 -2.81 -2.72
CA GLY A 74 8.78 -3.87 -2.56
C GLY A 74 8.77 -4.94 -3.65
N HIS A 75 7.74 -5.00 -4.49
CA HIS A 75 7.69 -6.00 -5.55
C HIS A 75 8.80 -5.86 -6.59
N GLY A 76 9.39 -7.00 -6.96
CA GLY A 76 10.34 -7.13 -8.06
C GLY A 76 9.67 -7.58 -9.38
N PRO A 77 10.45 -7.68 -10.48
CA PRO A 77 10.01 -8.35 -11.71
C PRO A 77 9.55 -9.77 -11.39
N PHE A 78 8.54 -10.27 -12.10
CA PHE A 78 7.96 -11.60 -11.92
C PHE A 78 7.27 -11.86 -10.57
N SER A 79 7.13 -10.84 -9.72
CA SER A 79 6.29 -10.87 -8.52
C SER A 79 6.56 -12.08 -7.61
N HIS A 80 5.52 -12.88 -7.30
CA HIS A 80 5.62 -14.02 -6.39
C HIS A 80 6.56 -15.15 -6.84
N ALA A 81 6.96 -15.21 -8.12
CA ALA A 81 7.93 -16.20 -8.57
C ALA A 81 9.32 -15.95 -7.96
N ILE A 82 9.71 -14.68 -7.81
CA ILE A 82 10.96 -14.29 -7.13
C ILE A 82 10.89 -14.59 -5.63
N GLU A 83 9.76 -14.33 -4.99
CA GLU A 83 9.56 -14.61 -3.56
C GLU A 83 9.81 -16.09 -3.23
N LYS A 84 9.29 -16.99 -4.08
CA LYS A 84 9.52 -18.44 -3.92
C LYS A 84 10.99 -18.84 -4.03
N THR A 85 11.77 -18.11 -4.83
CA THR A 85 13.19 -18.39 -5.05
C THR A 85 14.06 -17.78 -3.96
N THR A 86 13.70 -16.59 -3.47
CA THR A 86 14.50 -15.84 -2.48
C THR A 86 14.07 -16.08 -1.05
N ASN A 87 12.89 -16.68 -0.82
CA ASN A 87 12.22 -16.81 0.48
C ASN A 87 11.99 -15.47 1.21
N ILE A 88 11.98 -14.36 0.48
CA ILE A 88 11.74 -13.02 1.03
C ILE A 88 10.43 -12.50 0.43
N LYS A 89 9.50 -12.10 1.29
CA LYS A 89 8.20 -11.55 0.89
C LYS A 89 8.34 -10.10 0.42
N HIS A 90 7.46 -9.69 -0.49
CA HIS A 90 7.44 -8.30 -0.97
C HIS A 90 7.12 -7.29 0.14
N GLU A 91 6.36 -7.69 1.17
CA GLU A 91 6.09 -6.83 2.33
C GLU A 91 7.38 -6.51 3.11
N ASP A 92 8.33 -7.47 3.20
CA ASP A 92 9.62 -7.24 3.85
C ASP A 92 10.46 -6.26 3.04
N TRP A 93 10.49 -6.43 1.71
CA TRP A 93 11.13 -5.46 0.82
C TRP A 93 10.46 -4.09 0.87
N THR A 94 9.13 -4.04 0.92
CA THR A 94 8.38 -2.78 1.07
C THR A 94 8.79 -2.07 2.35
N THR A 95 8.82 -2.78 3.47
CA THR A 95 9.22 -2.25 4.78
C THR A 95 10.67 -1.75 4.75
N LEU A 96 11.58 -2.53 4.15
CA LEU A 96 12.98 -2.13 4.02
C LEU A 96 13.11 -0.82 3.23
N ILE A 97 12.42 -0.69 2.10
CA ILE A 97 12.47 0.52 1.27
C ILE A 97 11.89 1.73 2.01
N ILE A 98 10.79 1.53 2.75
CA ILE A 98 10.14 2.61 3.50
C ILE A 98 11.00 3.09 4.66
N ASN A 99 11.65 2.18 5.40
CA ASN A 99 12.40 2.50 6.61
C ASN A 99 13.90 2.80 6.37
N ASN A 100 14.41 2.59 5.16
CA ASN A 100 15.80 2.87 4.87
C ASN A 100 16.01 4.37 4.62
N GLU A 101 16.74 5.02 5.51
CA GLU A 101 17.06 6.46 5.48
C GLU A 101 17.73 6.93 4.19
N SER A 102 18.36 6.02 3.43
CA SER A 102 18.97 6.35 2.14
C SER A 102 17.98 6.44 0.99
N THR A 103 16.69 6.16 1.22
CA THR A 103 15.67 6.17 0.17
C THR A 103 14.90 7.49 0.13
N GLU A 104 14.65 7.99 -1.08
CA GLU A 104 13.78 9.15 -1.32
C GLU A 104 12.38 8.96 -0.70
N VAL A 105 11.89 7.71 -0.62
CA VAL A 105 10.59 7.41 -0.01
C VAL A 105 10.61 7.68 1.49
N HIS A 106 11.66 7.24 2.18
CA HIS A 106 11.86 7.51 3.60
C HIS A 106 11.93 9.01 3.88
N GLU A 107 12.79 9.73 3.15
CA GLU A 107 12.96 11.16 3.28
C GLU A 107 11.64 11.93 3.13
N ILE A 108 10.86 11.59 2.09
CA ILE A 108 9.55 12.23 1.86
C ILE A 108 8.58 11.94 3.01
N LEU A 109 8.51 10.70 3.49
CA LEU A 109 7.60 10.34 4.57
C LEU A 109 7.99 11.03 5.89
N GLU A 110 9.26 11.04 6.24
CA GLU A 110 9.76 11.70 7.46
C GLU A 110 9.62 13.24 7.39
N SER A 111 9.62 13.83 6.19
CA SER A 111 9.35 15.26 6.01
C SER A 111 7.91 15.66 6.37
N LEU A 112 6.96 14.72 6.34
CA LEU A 112 5.57 14.98 6.74
C LEU A 112 5.44 15.04 8.26
N ARG A 113 6.06 14.10 8.95
CA ARG A 113 6.24 14.10 10.42
C ARG A 113 7.27 13.03 10.84
N PRO A 114 8.01 13.25 11.92
CA PRO A 114 8.96 12.26 12.44
C PRO A 114 8.28 10.92 12.78
N GLY A 115 8.89 9.82 12.37
CA GLY A 115 8.39 8.46 12.60
C GLY A 115 7.29 7.98 11.65
N PHE A 116 6.91 8.83 10.67
CA PHE A 116 5.80 8.48 9.76
C PHE A 116 6.14 7.32 8.81
N ALA A 117 7.39 7.18 8.42
CA ALA A 117 7.85 6.04 7.62
C ALA A 117 7.58 4.71 8.34
N ASN A 118 7.92 4.63 9.64
CA ASN A 118 7.66 3.42 10.42
C ASN A 118 6.17 3.10 10.54
N GLU A 119 5.32 4.10 10.77
CA GLU A 119 3.86 3.89 10.84
C GLU A 119 3.31 3.33 9.52
N VAL A 120 3.75 3.87 8.38
CA VAL A 120 3.36 3.36 7.05
C VAL A 120 3.81 1.91 6.89
N ALA A 121 5.02 1.57 7.30
CA ALA A 121 5.54 0.20 7.24
C ALA A 121 4.75 -0.76 8.14
N GLU A 122 4.33 -0.33 9.32
CA GLU A 122 3.48 -1.11 10.24
C GLU A 122 2.10 -1.41 9.62
N VAL A 123 1.50 -0.46 8.91
CA VAL A 123 0.23 -0.68 8.20
C VAL A 123 0.42 -1.72 7.09
N VAL A 124 1.47 -1.62 6.29
CA VAL A 124 1.77 -2.58 5.22
C VAL A 124 1.99 -3.98 5.79
N ARG A 125 2.66 -4.11 6.92
CA ARG A 125 2.86 -5.39 7.64
C ARG A 125 1.63 -5.86 8.42
N ARG A 126 0.56 -5.07 8.46
CA ARG A 126 -0.69 -5.36 9.20
C ARG A 126 -0.52 -5.47 10.72
N VAL A 127 0.49 -4.80 11.27
CA VAL A 127 0.79 -4.77 12.73
C VAL A 127 0.47 -3.43 13.38
N HIS A 128 0.03 -2.44 12.62
CA HIS A 128 -0.35 -1.14 13.13
C HIS A 128 -1.52 -1.23 14.14
N PRO A 129 -1.47 -0.50 15.26
CA PRO A 129 -2.49 -0.59 16.33
C PRO A 129 -3.90 -0.18 15.87
N CYS A 130 -4.03 0.74 14.92
CA CYS A 130 -5.32 1.14 14.39
C CYS A 130 -5.88 0.07 13.44
N ARG A 131 -6.72 -0.82 13.96
CA ARG A 131 -7.31 -1.93 13.19
C ARG A 131 -8.18 -1.47 12.01
N ALA A 132 -8.83 -0.31 12.11
CA ALA A 132 -9.64 0.23 11.03
C ALA A 132 -8.78 0.53 9.79
N VAL A 133 -7.59 1.10 9.97
CA VAL A 133 -6.62 1.38 8.91
C VAL A 133 -6.12 0.09 8.28
N VAL A 134 -5.72 -0.88 9.09
CA VAL A 134 -5.23 -2.19 8.62
C VAL A 134 -6.32 -2.91 7.81
N LYS A 135 -7.55 -2.93 8.32
CA LYS A 135 -8.68 -3.64 7.69
C LYS A 135 -9.09 -3.05 6.34
N LEU A 136 -8.89 -1.75 6.15
CA LEU A 136 -9.19 -1.06 4.89
C LEU A 136 -8.26 -1.50 3.75
N LEU A 137 -7.05 -1.97 4.08
CA LEU A 137 -6.01 -2.36 3.12
C LEU A 137 -5.74 -3.88 3.06
N SER A 138 -6.58 -4.68 3.74
CA SER A 138 -6.44 -6.16 3.83
C SER A 138 -7.14 -6.89 2.71
#